data_dadf00c24766f1ae0566e05a032adf41
#
_entry.id   dadf00c24766f1ae0566e05a032adf41
#
_cell.length_a   1.000
_cell.length_b   1.000
_cell.length_c   1.000
_cell.angle_alpha   90.00
_cell.angle_beta   90.00
_cell.angle_gamma   90.00
#
_symmetry.space_group_name_H-M   'P 1'
#
loop_
_entity.id
_entity.type
_entity.pdbx_description
1 polymer ?
#
loop_
_entity_poly.entity_id
_entity_poly.type
_entity_poly.pdbx_seq_one_letter_code
_entity_poly.pdbx_strand_id
1 'polypeptide(L)'
;MGRLAELLRAEVTVPLGFAVTVAAYRRHCAESGLDERIDEVISGLPADAGMDSVEQASATIREAFEQREISTELAAEITESYEQLCVRCVDVNVPTAVRSSATGEDSAQASFAGIFDTYLGVSGSQRVLDAVRSCWGSLFTARALAYRLRNGISHHDMPIAVGVIELVHARASGVAFSVHPVTGKRDRVVIEGSWGWGEAVVQGLVTPDHAEVGKADNRLLRYDVARKTVVSAFDYAAGRVVEIDMPGRLVDRQVLDEEQVAAVTSAVTAIEEHYGYPVDVEWVVSRHRRAGDPVCIVQARPVTVTVPEEPAAAGWDPVAMAGKYAFGTSGKG
;
A
#
# COMPACT_ATOMS: atom_id res chain seq x y z
N MET A 1 -4.10 3.84 7.86
CA MET A 1 -4.03 3.37 9.27
C MET A 1 -5.39 3.31 9.97
N GLY A 2 -6.26 4.31 9.86
CA GLY A 2 -7.58 4.26 10.50
C GLY A 2 -8.37 3.00 10.16
N ARG A 3 -8.45 2.63 8.88
CA ARG A 3 -9.14 1.40 8.43
C ARG A 3 -8.55 0.12 9.01
N LEU A 4 -7.23 -0.02 9.10
CA LEU A 4 -6.64 -1.21 9.75
C LEU A 4 -7.01 -1.31 11.23
N ALA A 5 -7.09 -0.18 11.93
CA ALA A 5 -7.54 -0.16 13.32
C ALA A 5 -9.05 -0.50 13.47
N GLU A 6 -9.87 -0.15 12.48
CA GLU A 6 -11.27 -0.56 12.41
C GLU A 6 -11.40 -2.06 12.15
N LEU A 7 -10.60 -2.62 11.24
CA LEU A 7 -10.58 -4.06 10.94
C LEU A 7 -10.19 -4.91 12.13
N LEU A 8 -9.28 -4.43 13.00
CA LEU A 8 -9.00 -5.09 14.28
C LEU A 8 -10.25 -5.26 15.13
N ARG A 9 -11.16 -4.26 15.14
CA ARG A 9 -12.42 -4.33 15.88
C ARG A 9 -13.44 -5.28 15.22
N ALA A 10 -13.29 -5.52 13.91
CA ALA A 10 -14.07 -6.47 13.13
C ALA A 10 -13.49 -7.90 13.14
N GLU A 11 -12.56 -8.18 14.07
CA GLU A 11 -11.90 -9.49 14.22
C GLU A 11 -11.07 -9.92 12.98
N VAL A 12 -10.75 -8.99 12.08
CA VAL A 12 -9.87 -9.24 10.94
C VAL A 12 -8.41 -9.13 11.40
N THR A 13 -7.60 -10.13 11.07
CA THR A 13 -6.18 -10.12 11.40
C THR A 13 -5.44 -9.09 10.56
N VAL A 14 -4.80 -8.13 11.23
CA VAL A 14 -3.95 -7.10 10.63
C VAL A 14 -2.61 -7.04 11.37
N PRO A 15 -1.53 -6.54 10.74
CA PRO A 15 -0.25 -6.41 11.43
C PRO A 15 -0.34 -5.41 12.58
N LEU A 16 0.46 -5.64 13.61
CA LEU A 16 0.62 -4.67 14.69
C LEU A 16 1.29 -3.40 14.17
N GLY A 17 1.02 -2.26 14.81
CA GLY A 17 1.62 -1.01 14.39
C GLY A 17 1.05 0.20 15.12
N PHE A 18 1.53 1.37 14.71
CA PHE A 18 1.05 2.67 15.18
C PHE A 18 0.97 3.66 14.01
N ALA A 19 0.34 4.79 14.24
CA ALA A 19 0.24 5.88 13.28
C ALA A 19 0.92 7.14 13.81
N VAL A 20 1.83 7.68 13.01
CA VAL A 20 2.30 9.05 13.18
C VAL A 20 1.25 9.95 12.52
N THR A 21 0.57 10.76 13.33
CA THR A 21 -0.66 11.44 12.92
C THR A 21 -0.41 12.65 12.02
N VAL A 22 -1.46 13.15 11.39
CA VAL A 22 -1.44 14.44 10.69
C VAL A 22 -0.99 15.59 11.60
N ALA A 23 -1.34 15.54 12.91
CA ALA A 23 -0.90 16.54 13.86
C ALA A 23 0.62 16.55 14.03
N ALA A 24 1.26 15.37 14.04
CA ALA A 24 2.71 15.25 14.09
C ALA A 24 3.38 15.84 12.82
N TYR A 25 2.83 15.56 11.64
CA TYR A 25 3.28 16.17 10.38
C TYR A 25 3.24 17.70 10.44
N ARG A 26 2.08 18.28 10.81
CA ARG A 26 1.91 19.73 10.92
C ARG A 26 2.83 20.35 11.95
N ARG A 27 3.00 19.68 13.10
CA ARG A 27 3.93 20.12 14.13
C ARG A 27 5.37 20.15 13.61
N HIS A 28 5.82 19.09 12.92
CA HIS A 28 7.14 19.05 12.30
C HIS A 28 7.34 20.18 11.28
N CYS A 29 6.38 20.42 10.39
CA CYS A 29 6.49 21.48 9.38
C CYS A 29 6.58 22.88 10.03
N ALA A 30 5.76 23.16 11.04
CA ALA A 30 5.75 24.44 11.73
C ALA A 30 7.04 24.67 12.57
N GLU A 31 7.49 23.65 13.33
CA GLU A 31 8.68 23.78 14.20
C GLU A 31 9.99 23.88 13.39
N SER A 32 10.04 23.28 12.18
CA SER A 32 11.24 23.24 11.34
C SER A 32 11.30 24.32 10.26
N GLY A 33 10.28 25.17 10.13
CA GLY A 33 10.18 26.19 9.06
C GLY A 33 10.01 25.58 7.67
N LEU A 34 9.44 24.36 7.58
CA LEU A 34 9.13 23.71 6.31
C LEU A 34 7.95 24.36 5.61
N ASP A 35 6.95 24.84 6.37
CA ASP A 35 5.77 25.47 5.78
C ASP A 35 6.17 26.69 4.93
N GLU A 36 7.00 27.57 5.47
CA GLU A 36 7.49 28.75 4.76
C GLU A 36 8.37 28.38 3.55
N ARG A 37 9.20 27.32 3.69
CA ARG A 37 10.04 26.85 2.58
C ARG A 37 9.23 26.25 1.46
N ILE A 38 8.18 25.49 1.75
CA ILE A 38 7.28 24.92 0.77
C ILE A 38 6.53 26.03 0.04
N ASP A 39 6.00 27.00 0.77
CA ASP A 39 5.29 28.15 0.22
C ASP A 39 6.21 28.97 -0.72
N GLU A 40 7.44 29.24 -0.31
CA GLU A 40 8.43 29.92 -1.13
C GLU A 40 8.67 29.20 -2.46
N VAL A 41 8.93 27.90 -2.41
CA VAL A 41 9.24 27.08 -3.61
C VAL A 41 8.04 27.00 -4.54
N ILE A 42 6.84 26.76 -4.01
CA ILE A 42 5.62 26.60 -4.82
C ILE A 42 5.17 27.94 -5.42
N SER A 43 5.23 29.03 -4.65
CA SER A 43 4.87 30.37 -5.16
C SER A 43 5.87 30.89 -6.19
N GLY A 44 7.11 30.40 -6.17
CA GLY A 44 8.11 30.70 -7.18
C GLY A 44 7.91 29.98 -8.53
N LEU A 45 7.00 29.00 -8.61
CA LEU A 45 6.71 28.30 -9.86
C LEU A 45 5.89 29.20 -10.81
N PRO A 46 6.24 29.27 -12.11
CA PRO A 46 5.40 29.91 -13.12
C PRO A 46 4.03 29.24 -13.20
N ALA A 47 2.99 29.99 -13.57
CA ALA A 47 1.63 29.46 -13.73
C ALA A 47 1.53 28.35 -14.79
N ASP A 48 2.44 28.39 -15.76
CA ASP A 48 2.61 27.42 -16.86
C ASP A 48 3.83 26.53 -16.66
N ALA A 49 4.25 26.29 -15.41
CA ALA A 49 5.44 25.51 -15.08
C ALA A 49 5.48 24.18 -15.83
N GLY A 50 6.53 23.99 -16.62
CA GLY A 50 6.82 22.72 -17.26
C GLY A 50 7.27 21.66 -16.27
N MET A 51 7.34 20.39 -16.72
CA MET A 51 7.67 19.26 -15.86
C MET A 51 9.05 19.40 -15.20
N ASP A 52 10.04 19.95 -15.91
CA ASP A 52 11.39 20.18 -15.38
C ASP A 52 11.38 21.11 -14.16
N SER A 53 10.59 22.19 -14.19
CA SER A 53 10.44 23.10 -13.06
C SER A 53 9.75 22.43 -11.86
N VAL A 54 8.77 21.57 -12.13
CA VAL A 54 8.08 20.79 -11.09
C VAL A 54 9.01 19.75 -10.46
N GLU A 55 9.86 19.10 -11.25
CA GLU A 55 10.88 18.15 -10.77
C GLU A 55 11.91 18.86 -9.88
N GLN A 56 12.37 20.03 -10.29
CA GLN A 56 13.30 20.84 -9.48
C GLN A 56 12.67 21.30 -8.17
N ALA A 57 11.43 21.78 -8.19
CA ALA A 57 10.70 22.15 -6.99
C ALA A 57 10.49 20.94 -6.06
N SER A 58 10.11 19.79 -6.62
CA SER A 58 10.00 18.53 -5.91
C SER A 58 11.30 18.15 -5.20
N ALA A 59 12.41 18.17 -5.92
CA ALA A 59 13.74 17.85 -5.37
C ALA A 59 14.10 18.79 -4.21
N THR A 60 13.90 20.10 -4.41
CA THR A 60 14.19 21.13 -3.39
C THR A 60 13.38 20.94 -2.11
N ILE A 61 12.09 20.65 -2.24
CA ILE A 61 11.22 20.43 -1.06
C ILE A 61 11.57 19.12 -0.34
N ARG A 62 11.78 18.04 -1.08
CA ARG A 62 12.15 16.75 -0.50
C ARG A 62 13.50 16.80 0.21
N GLU A 63 14.49 17.45 -0.38
CA GLU A 63 15.77 17.70 0.27
C GLU A 63 15.60 18.51 1.57
N ALA A 64 14.69 19.49 1.59
CA ALA A 64 14.39 20.23 2.80
C ALA A 64 13.81 19.34 3.91
N PHE A 65 12.98 18.34 3.59
CA PHE A 65 12.54 17.33 4.57
C PHE A 65 13.70 16.45 5.07
N GLU A 66 14.60 16.04 4.19
CA GLU A 66 15.76 15.20 4.55
C GLU A 66 16.76 15.93 5.46
N GLN A 67 16.95 17.23 5.27
CA GLN A 67 17.90 18.04 6.03
C GLN A 67 17.38 18.49 7.40
N ARG A 68 16.08 18.53 7.60
CA ARG A 68 15.47 19.00 8.86
C ARG A 68 15.13 17.83 9.79
N GLU A 69 15.78 17.82 10.95
CA GLU A 69 15.51 16.81 11.98
C GLU A 69 14.13 17.01 12.60
N ILE A 70 13.52 15.89 13.01
CA ILE A 70 12.31 15.91 13.85
C ILE A 70 12.69 16.45 15.22
N SER A 71 11.87 17.32 15.81
CA SER A 71 12.14 17.87 17.15
C SER A 71 12.34 16.76 18.18
N THR A 72 13.17 17.01 19.18
CA THR A 72 13.54 16.00 20.19
C THR A 72 12.32 15.37 20.86
N GLU A 73 11.31 16.16 21.16
CA GLU A 73 10.08 15.69 21.80
C GLU A 73 9.27 14.79 20.89
N LEU A 74 9.06 15.18 19.63
CA LEU A 74 8.31 14.38 18.66
C LEU A 74 9.09 13.10 18.28
N ALA A 75 10.41 13.18 18.16
CA ALA A 75 11.26 12.03 17.91
C ALA A 75 11.19 11.02 19.07
N ALA A 76 11.14 11.51 20.32
CA ALA A 76 10.98 10.65 21.50
C ALA A 76 9.62 9.93 21.49
N GLU A 77 8.53 10.62 21.17
CA GLU A 77 7.18 10.04 21.08
C GLU A 77 7.12 8.91 20.00
N ILE A 78 7.73 9.14 18.84
CA ILE A 78 7.77 8.14 17.75
C ILE A 78 8.66 6.95 18.16
N THR A 79 9.81 7.21 18.76
CA THR A 79 10.74 6.19 19.24
C THR A 79 10.09 5.30 20.30
N GLU A 80 9.42 5.89 21.30
CA GLU A 80 8.68 5.15 22.31
C GLU A 80 7.59 4.26 21.69
N SER A 81 6.85 4.78 20.71
CA SER A 81 5.83 4.01 20.00
C SER A 81 6.43 2.81 19.25
N TYR A 82 7.61 2.97 18.65
CA TYR A 82 8.33 1.87 17.99
C TYR A 82 8.85 0.84 18.99
N GLU A 83 9.40 1.27 20.12
CA GLU A 83 9.85 0.38 21.20
C GLU A 83 8.69 -0.43 21.78
N GLN A 84 7.52 0.20 21.98
CA GLN A 84 6.29 -0.50 22.37
C GLN A 84 5.85 -1.53 21.32
N LEU A 85 5.99 -1.22 20.02
CA LEU A 85 5.73 -2.19 18.95
C LEU A 85 6.71 -3.36 19.04
N CYS A 86 7.99 -3.12 19.25
CA CYS A 86 9.00 -4.16 19.42
C CYS A 86 8.66 -5.09 20.60
N VAL A 87 8.27 -4.53 21.74
CA VAL A 87 7.83 -5.31 22.91
C VAL A 87 6.63 -6.20 22.58
N ARG A 88 5.63 -5.65 21.87
CA ARG A 88 4.42 -6.41 21.48
C ARG A 88 4.73 -7.52 20.48
N CYS A 89 5.69 -7.32 19.57
CA CYS A 89 6.16 -8.31 18.61
C CYS A 89 7.17 -9.30 19.20
N VAL A 90 7.62 -9.08 20.46
CA VAL A 90 8.68 -9.88 21.11
C VAL A 90 9.98 -9.88 20.28
N ASP A 91 10.32 -8.74 19.72
CA ASP A 91 11.53 -8.51 18.91
C ASP A 91 12.24 -7.25 19.40
N VAL A 92 13.57 -7.19 19.27
CA VAL A 92 14.39 -6.04 19.70
C VAL A 92 14.32 -4.91 18.66
N ASN A 93 14.28 -5.25 17.38
CA ASN A 93 14.25 -4.33 16.25
C ASN A 93 13.33 -4.87 15.15
N VAL A 94 12.03 -4.92 15.44
CA VAL A 94 11.04 -5.46 14.51
C VAL A 94 11.14 -4.75 13.15
N PRO A 95 11.29 -5.50 12.04
CA PRO A 95 11.21 -4.91 10.72
C PRO A 95 9.81 -4.36 10.48
N THR A 96 9.73 -3.14 9.98
CA THR A 96 8.45 -2.45 9.73
C THR A 96 8.27 -2.08 8.26
N ALA A 97 7.02 -1.95 7.86
CA ALA A 97 6.61 -1.20 6.68
C ALA A 97 6.20 0.21 7.14
N VAL A 98 6.93 1.22 6.68
CA VAL A 98 6.62 2.63 6.94
C VAL A 98 5.96 3.17 5.68
N ARG A 99 4.68 3.51 5.77
CA ARG A 99 3.88 3.86 4.60
C ARG A 99 3.03 5.10 4.83
N SER A 100 2.91 5.91 3.80
CA SER A 100 2.03 7.07 3.79
C SER A 100 0.55 6.67 3.90
N SER A 101 -0.23 7.58 4.46
CA SER A 101 -1.69 7.49 4.52
C SER A 101 -2.25 8.90 4.40
N ALA A 102 -2.40 9.36 3.17
CA ALA A 102 -2.92 10.71 2.91
C ALA A 102 -4.43 10.76 3.06
N THR A 103 -4.94 11.88 3.59
CA THR A 103 -6.36 12.17 3.61
C THR A 103 -6.83 12.42 2.18
N GLY A 104 -7.70 11.56 1.65
CA GLY A 104 -8.18 11.64 0.26
C GLY A 104 -7.53 10.66 -0.71
N GLU A 105 -6.52 9.88 -0.30
CA GLU A 105 -5.90 8.82 -1.10
C GLU A 105 -6.93 7.82 -1.65
N ASP A 106 -7.98 7.57 -0.88
CA ASP A 106 -9.07 6.63 -1.18
C ASP A 106 -10.37 7.32 -1.60
N SER A 107 -10.34 8.60 -1.99
CA SER A 107 -11.56 9.27 -2.42
C SER A 107 -11.96 8.82 -3.84
N ALA A 108 -13.27 8.64 -4.07
CA ALA A 108 -13.81 8.26 -5.37
C ALA A 108 -13.50 9.26 -6.50
N GLN A 109 -13.07 10.47 -6.15
CA GLN A 109 -12.82 11.58 -7.08
C GLN A 109 -11.34 11.78 -7.42
N ALA A 110 -10.41 11.23 -6.62
CA ALA A 110 -8.98 11.38 -6.82
C ALA A 110 -8.25 10.11 -6.41
N SER A 111 -7.84 9.30 -7.39
CA SER A 111 -7.00 8.13 -7.13
C SER A 111 -5.55 8.57 -6.95
N PHE A 112 -5.10 8.66 -5.71
CA PHE A 112 -3.69 8.85 -5.35
C PHE A 112 -2.96 7.52 -5.17
N ALA A 113 -3.53 6.41 -5.60
CA ALA A 113 -2.92 5.09 -5.49
C ALA A 113 -1.52 5.06 -6.11
N GLY A 114 -0.52 4.63 -5.34
CA GLY A 114 0.86 4.53 -5.80
C GLY A 114 1.59 5.86 -6.05
N ILE A 115 1.06 6.98 -5.55
CA ILE A 115 1.71 8.30 -5.68
C ILE A 115 2.72 8.54 -4.55
N PHE A 116 2.53 7.93 -3.40
CA PHE A 116 3.34 8.13 -2.20
C PHE A 116 4.24 6.94 -1.91
N ASP A 117 5.36 7.21 -1.27
CA ASP A 117 6.38 6.20 -1.01
C ASP A 117 6.00 5.26 0.15
N THR A 118 6.46 4.01 0.04
CA THR A 118 6.44 2.99 1.09
C THR A 118 7.85 2.46 1.28
N TYR A 119 8.28 2.35 2.54
CA TYR A 119 9.60 1.85 2.91
C TYR A 119 9.43 0.53 3.65
N LEU A 120 9.94 -0.57 3.09
CA LEU A 120 9.83 -1.91 3.67
C LEU A 120 11.14 -2.32 4.35
N GLY A 121 11.01 -3.06 5.46
CA GLY A 121 12.14 -3.61 6.19
C GLY A 121 12.89 -2.60 7.05
N VAL A 122 12.24 -1.51 7.38
CA VAL A 122 12.82 -0.47 8.25
C VAL A 122 12.91 -1.00 9.69
N SER A 123 14.11 -1.07 10.26
CA SER A 123 14.33 -1.56 11.63
C SER A 123 15.24 -0.61 12.39
N GLY A 124 14.91 -0.39 13.67
CA GLY A 124 15.61 0.53 14.57
C GLY A 124 15.06 1.95 14.53
N SER A 125 15.00 2.58 15.71
CA SER A 125 14.31 3.86 15.94
C SER A 125 14.77 4.97 14.99
N GLN A 126 16.09 5.13 14.79
CA GLN A 126 16.60 6.18 13.90
C GLN A 126 16.13 5.99 12.45
N ARG A 127 16.19 4.76 11.93
CA ARG A 127 15.74 4.49 10.55
C ARG A 127 14.22 4.65 10.41
N VAL A 128 13.45 4.38 11.48
CA VAL A 128 12.01 4.66 11.49
C VAL A 128 11.74 6.17 11.40
N LEU A 129 12.47 6.99 12.16
CA LEU A 129 12.38 8.45 12.09
C LEU A 129 12.73 8.97 10.69
N ASP A 130 13.81 8.46 10.09
CA ASP A 130 14.22 8.83 8.73
C ASP A 130 13.15 8.45 7.70
N ALA A 131 12.60 7.24 7.79
CA ALA A 131 11.51 6.79 6.90
C ALA A 131 10.23 7.60 7.07
N VAL A 132 9.89 8.02 8.29
CA VAL A 132 8.74 8.91 8.55
C VAL A 132 8.95 10.25 7.87
N ARG A 133 10.14 10.86 7.97
CA ARG A 133 10.47 12.10 7.24
C ARG A 133 10.35 11.93 5.73
N SER A 134 10.90 10.84 5.22
CA SER A 134 10.85 10.53 3.78
C SER A 134 9.40 10.32 3.30
N CYS A 135 8.55 9.64 4.11
CA CYS A 135 7.11 9.54 3.83
C CYS A 135 6.43 10.91 3.79
N TRP A 136 6.76 11.82 4.72
CA TRP A 136 6.23 13.18 4.68
C TRP A 136 6.67 13.93 3.43
N GLY A 137 7.97 13.80 3.06
CA GLY A 137 8.52 14.37 1.83
C GLY A 137 7.88 13.80 0.55
N SER A 138 7.33 12.58 0.60
CA SER A 138 6.69 11.96 -0.57
C SER A 138 5.41 12.67 -1.04
N LEU A 139 4.81 13.49 -0.18
CA LEU A 139 3.75 14.44 -0.59
C LEU A 139 4.20 15.36 -1.73
N PHE A 140 5.50 15.61 -1.86
CA PHE A 140 6.08 16.53 -2.80
C PHE A 140 6.87 15.83 -3.90
N THR A 141 6.61 14.55 -4.19
CA THR A 141 7.10 13.93 -5.42
C THR A 141 6.62 14.73 -6.63
N ALA A 142 7.42 14.79 -7.69
CA ALA A 142 7.09 15.57 -8.89
C ALA A 142 5.68 15.21 -9.42
N ARG A 143 5.31 13.94 -9.38
CA ARG A 143 3.99 13.44 -9.77
C ARG A 143 2.88 13.98 -8.86
N ALA A 144 3.07 13.92 -7.52
CA ALA A 144 2.09 14.43 -6.56
C ALA A 144 1.94 15.95 -6.65
N LEU A 145 3.05 16.65 -6.84
CA LEU A 145 3.07 18.11 -7.00
C LEU A 145 2.38 18.53 -8.30
N ALA A 146 2.74 17.92 -9.43
CA ALA A 146 2.11 18.19 -10.74
C ALA A 146 0.59 17.95 -10.71
N TYR A 147 0.15 16.87 -10.07
CA TYR A 147 -1.27 16.57 -9.93
C TYR A 147 -2.00 17.66 -9.15
N ARG A 148 -1.46 18.10 -8.00
CA ARG A 148 -2.08 19.16 -7.18
C ARG A 148 -2.11 20.50 -7.90
N LEU A 149 -1.02 20.88 -8.55
CA LEU A 149 -0.96 22.11 -9.33
C LEU A 149 -2.01 22.14 -10.45
N ARG A 150 -2.15 21.03 -11.20
CA ARG A 150 -3.15 20.93 -12.28
C ARG A 150 -4.60 20.99 -11.79
N ASN A 151 -4.86 20.50 -10.58
CA ASN A 151 -6.20 20.45 -10.01
C ASN A 151 -6.50 21.60 -9.04
N GLY A 152 -5.58 22.56 -8.87
CA GLY A 152 -5.76 23.70 -7.96
C GLY A 152 -5.87 23.29 -6.49
N ILE A 153 -5.26 22.15 -6.09
CA ILE A 153 -5.31 21.63 -4.73
C ILE A 153 -4.15 22.23 -3.93
N SER A 154 -4.48 22.94 -2.85
CA SER A 154 -3.47 23.48 -1.93
C SER A 154 -2.70 22.34 -1.25
N HIS A 155 -1.39 22.51 -1.08
CA HIS A 155 -0.57 21.57 -0.31
C HIS A 155 -0.94 21.53 1.18
N HIS A 156 -1.52 22.59 1.73
CA HIS A 156 -2.03 22.63 3.10
C HIS A 156 -3.30 21.78 3.31
N ASP A 157 -4.07 21.51 2.23
CA ASP A 157 -5.33 20.76 2.28
C ASP A 157 -5.13 19.23 2.20
N MET A 158 -3.90 18.79 1.97
CA MET A 158 -3.56 17.36 1.85
C MET A 158 -2.52 16.92 2.89
N PRO A 159 -2.85 16.97 4.17
CA PRO A 159 -1.92 16.48 5.18
C PRO A 159 -1.85 14.96 5.16
N ILE A 160 -0.69 14.44 5.57
CA ILE A 160 -0.37 13.02 5.55
C ILE A 160 -0.16 12.48 6.96
N ALA A 161 -0.71 11.31 7.23
CA ALA A 161 -0.30 10.46 8.34
C ALA A 161 0.69 9.40 7.82
N VAL A 162 1.49 8.82 8.70
CA VAL A 162 2.40 7.73 8.37
C VAL A 162 2.06 6.52 9.23
N GLY A 163 1.82 5.38 8.58
CA GLY A 163 1.66 4.11 9.25
C GLY A 163 3.01 3.42 9.42
N VAL A 164 3.33 3.01 10.65
CA VAL A 164 4.46 2.16 10.97
C VAL A 164 3.88 0.83 11.42
N ILE A 165 3.94 -0.19 10.58
CA ILE A 165 3.34 -1.50 10.83
C ILE A 165 4.40 -2.59 10.76
N GLU A 166 4.26 -3.62 11.57
CA GLU A 166 5.07 -4.83 11.50
C GLU A 166 5.14 -5.36 10.07
N LEU A 167 6.34 -5.65 9.60
CA LEU A 167 6.54 -6.29 8.30
C LEU A 167 6.26 -7.78 8.42
N VAL A 168 5.08 -8.19 7.97
CA VAL A 168 4.70 -9.61 7.99
C VAL A 168 5.61 -10.39 7.06
N HIS A 169 6.28 -11.43 7.57
CA HIS A 169 7.15 -12.29 6.78
C HIS A 169 6.33 -13.11 5.77
N ALA A 170 6.19 -12.61 4.57
CA ALA A 170 5.36 -13.20 3.53
C ALA A 170 5.94 -14.51 2.98
N ARG A 171 5.13 -15.58 2.98
CA ARG A 171 5.29 -16.75 2.11
C ARG A 171 4.68 -16.46 0.75
N ALA A 172 3.49 -15.89 0.76
CA ALA A 172 2.72 -15.45 -0.39
C ALA A 172 1.93 -14.20 -0.04
N SER A 173 1.63 -13.39 -1.01
CA SER A 173 0.83 -12.19 -0.85
C SER A 173 0.19 -11.80 -2.18
N GLY A 174 -0.74 -10.87 -2.11
CA GLY A 174 -1.41 -10.40 -3.30
C GLY A 174 -2.55 -9.46 -3.00
N VAL A 175 -3.44 -9.33 -3.97
CA VAL A 175 -4.64 -8.50 -3.88
C VAL A 175 -5.89 -9.37 -4.00
N ALA A 176 -6.98 -8.90 -3.43
CA ALA A 176 -8.26 -9.56 -3.58
C ALA A 176 -9.40 -8.53 -3.66
N PHE A 177 -10.36 -8.81 -4.52
CA PHE A 177 -11.48 -7.94 -4.81
C PHE A 177 -12.79 -8.62 -4.41
N SER A 178 -13.62 -7.94 -3.67
CA SER A 178 -14.95 -8.44 -3.33
C SER A 178 -15.97 -8.32 -4.47
N VAL A 179 -15.56 -7.78 -5.60
CA VAL A 179 -16.32 -7.70 -6.86
C VAL A 179 -15.37 -8.01 -8.00
N HIS A 180 -15.84 -8.72 -9.02
CA HIS A 180 -14.98 -9.02 -10.16
C HIS A 180 -14.60 -7.70 -10.88
N PRO A 181 -13.31 -7.33 -10.92
CA PRO A 181 -12.89 -5.98 -11.31
C PRO A 181 -13.15 -5.65 -12.79
N VAL A 182 -13.32 -6.67 -13.66
CA VAL A 182 -13.59 -6.48 -15.09
C VAL A 182 -15.08 -6.58 -15.41
N THR A 183 -15.79 -7.57 -14.80
CA THR A 183 -17.18 -7.86 -15.16
C THR A 183 -18.21 -7.24 -14.20
N GLY A 184 -17.79 -6.70 -13.06
CA GLY A 184 -18.65 -6.15 -12.02
C GLY A 184 -19.50 -7.17 -11.27
N LYS A 185 -19.29 -8.47 -11.47
CA LYS A 185 -20.03 -9.51 -10.76
C LYS A 185 -19.74 -9.46 -9.27
N ARG A 186 -20.79 -9.38 -8.45
CA ARG A 186 -20.73 -9.27 -6.99
C ARG A 186 -20.89 -10.60 -6.26
N ASP A 187 -21.13 -11.69 -7.00
CA ASP A 187 -21.36 -13.04 -6.47
C ASP A 187 -20.06 -13.77 -6.09
N ARG A 188 -18.91 -13.16 -6.34
CA ARG A 188 -17.59 -13.78 -6.16
C ARG A 188 -16.53 -12.84 -5.61
N VAL A 189 -15.51 -13.45 -5.02
CA VAL A 189 -14.22 -12.83 -4.70
C VAL A 189 -13.23 -13.22 -5.80
N VAL A 190 -12.43 -12.26 -6.26
CA VAL A 190 -11.30 -12.49 -7.15
C VAL A 190 -10.02 -12.32 -6.35
N ILE A 191 -9.13 -13.30 -6.42
CA ILE A 191 -7.88 -13.32 -5.68
C ILE A 191 -6.73 -13.41 -6.68
N GLU A 192 -5.75 -12.53 -6.56
CA GLU A 192 -4.50 -12.56 -7.31
C GLU A 192 -3.35 -12.67 -6.35
N GLY A 193 -2.41 -13.60 -6.60
CA GLY A 193 -1.34 -13.83 -5.66
C GLY A 193 -0.05 -14.37 -6.27
N SER A 194 1.06 -14.03 -5.63
CA SER A 194 2.38 -14.55 -5.96
C SER A 194 3.15 -14.91 -4.69
N TRP A 195 4.30 -15.55 -4.88
CA TRP A 195 5.23 -15.85 -3.80
C TRP A 195 5.91 -14.57 -3.30
N GLY A 196 6.23 -14.54 -2.00
CA GLY A 196 6.92 -13.41 -1.38
C GLY A 196 6.02 -12.22 -1.09
N TRP A 197 6.60 -11.01 -1.10
CA TRP A 197 5.87 -9.77 -0.82
C TRP A 197 5.11 -9.26 -2.03
N GLY A 198 3.99 -8.57 -1.78
CA GLY A 198 3.02 -8.13 -2.79
C GLY A 198 3.52 -7.05 -3.75
N GLU A 199 4.67 -6.42 -3.49
CA GLU A 199 5.21 -5.38 -4.37
C GLU A 199 5.35 -5.84 -5.82
N ALA A 200 5.85 -7.06 -6.07
CA ALA A 200 5.99 -7.59 -7.42
C ALA A 200 4.64 -7.74 -8.15
N VAL A 201 3.56 -8.02 -7.40
CA VAL A 201 2.20 -8.09 -7.96
C VAL A 201 1.65 -6.68 -8.19
N VAL A 202 1.75 -5.80 -7.19
CA VAL A 202 1.21 -4.43 -7.26
C VAL A 202 1.92 -3.59 -8.35
N GLN A 203 3.23 -3.79 -8.53
CA GLN A 203 4.01 -3.10 -9.57
C GLN A 203 3.88 -3.76 -10.96
N GLY A 204 3.19 -4.89 -11.08
CA GLY A 204 3.02 -5.61 -12.35
C GLY A 204 4.29 -6.29 -12.87
N LEU A 205 5.26 -6.59 -11.99
CA LEU A 205 6.52 -7.24 -12.34
C LEU A 205 6.38 -8.75 -12.54
N VAL A 206 5.32 -9.32 -12.00
CA VAL A 206 5.00 -10.75 -12.10
C VAL A 206 3.54 -10.94 -12.48
N THR A 207 3.27 -11.92 -13.32
CA THR A 207 1.89 -12.38 -13.57
C THR A 207 1.48 -13.28 -12.39
N PRO A 208 0.51 -12.86 -11.56
CA PRO A 208 0.07 -13.64 -10.41
C PRO A 208 -0.79 -14.83 -10.80
N ASP A 209 -0.92 -15.82 -9.90
CA ASP A 209 -2.01 -16.78 -9.97
C ASP A 209 -3.35 -16.05 -9.80
N HIS A 210 -4.39 -16.54 -10.47
CA HIS A 210 -5.73 -15.98 -10.43
C HIS A 210 -6.73 -17.01 -9.93
N ALA A 211 -7.51 -16.65 -8.91
CA ALA A 211 -8.59 -17.48 -8.41
C ALA A 211 -9.91 -16.71 -8.35
N GLU A 212 -11.01 -17.37 -8.70
CA GLU A 212 -12.37 -16.88 -8.51
C GLU A 212 -13.12 -17.81 -7.55
N VAL A 213 -13.74 -17.25 -6.51
CA VAL A 213 -14.42 -17.98 -5.44
C VAL A 213 -15.83 -17.45 -5.24
N GLY A 214 -16.82 -18.31 -5.24
CA GLY A 214 -18.20 -17.94 -4.96
C GLY A 214 -18.39 -17.50 -3.51
N LYS A 215 -19.01 -16.35 -3.26
CA LYS A 215 -19.22 -15.81 -1.92
C LYS A 215 -20.22 -16.62 -1.08
N ALA A 216 -21.24 -17.21 -1.74
CA ALA A 216 -22.33 -17.88 -1.05
C ALA A 216 -21.92 -19.21 -0.38
N ASP A 217 -20.95 -19.91 -0.97
CA ASP A 217 -20.60 -21.28 -0.58
C ASP A 217 -19.08 -21.49 -0.44
N ASN A 218 -18.29 -20.40 -0.57
CA ASN A 218 -16.81 -20.44 -0.60
C ASN A 218 -16.24 -21.45 -1.62
N ARG A 219 -17.01 -21.78 -2.67
CA ARG A 219 -16.61 -22.75 -3.67
C ARG A 219 -15.62 -22.11 -4.65
N LEU A 220 -14.47 -22.76 -4.82
CA LEU A 220 -13.50 -22.41 -5.88
C LEU A 220 -14.16 -22.62 -7.25
N LEU A 221 -14.38 -21.52 -8.00
CA LEU A 221 -14.98 -21.52 -9.32
C LEU A 221 -13.92 -21.70 -10.42
N ARG A 222 -12.74 -21.11 -10.19
CA ARG A 222 -11.62 -21.13 -11.14
C ARG A 222 -10.31 -20.91 -10.39
N TYR A 223 -9.25 -21.58 -10.83
CA TYR A 223 -7.86 -21.31 -10.40
C TYR A 223 -6.93 -21.45 -11.61
N ASP A 224 -6.28 -20.35 -12.00
CA ASP A 224 -5.30 -20.32 -13.08
C ASP A 224 -3.92 -20.12 -12.47
N VAL A 225 -3.05 -21.09 -12.69
CA VAL A 225 -1.64 -21.00 -12.26
C VAL A 225 -0.86 -20.25 -13.33
N ALA A 226 -0.27 -19.13 -12.96
CA ALA A 226 0.58 -18.36 -13.85
C ALA A 226 2.05 -18.80 -13.75
N ARG A 227 2.83 -18.44 -14.77
CA ARG A 227 4.27 -18.57 -14.75
C ARG A 227 4.91 -17.37 -14.07
N LYS A 228 5.41 -17.56 -12.85
CA LYS A 228 6.00 -16.52 -12.00
C LYS A 228 7.51 -16.56 -12.10
N THR A 229 8.13 -15.55 -12.70
CA THR A 229 9.59 -15.55 -12.97
C THR A 229 10.39 -14.73 -11.96
N VAL A 230 9.73 -13.85 -11.21
CA VAL A 230 10.32 -12.96 -10.22
C VAL A 230 9.63 -13.12 -8.87
N VAL A 231 10.36 -12.94 -7.79
CA VAL A 231 9.82 -12.88 -6.43
C VAL A 231 10.45 -11.71 -5.67
N SER A 232 9.61 -10.96 -4.96
CA SER A 232 10.08 -10.01 -3.94
C SER A 232 10.39 -10.77 -2.66
N ALA A 233 11.65 -10.71 -2.22
CA ALA A 233 12.15 -11.39 -1.04
C ALA A 233 12.88 -10.42 -0.11
N PHE A 234 12.89 -10.72 1.21
CA PHE A 234 13.64 -9.91 2.16
C PHE A 234 15.09 -10.38 2.22
N ASP A 235 16.01 -9.46 1.88
CA ASP A 235 17.44 -9.65 2.07
C ASP A 235 17.82 -9.22 3.50
N TYR A 236 18.02 -10.19 4.38
CA TYR A 236 18.38 -9.93 5.79
C TYR A 236 19.75 -9.28 5.95
N ALA A 237 20.67 -9.46 5.00
CA ALA A 237 22.00 -8.84 5.05
C ALA A 237 21.93 -7.36 4.65
N ALA A 238 21.14 -7.05 3.63
CA ALA A 238 20.91 -5.66 3.19
C ALA A 238 19.82 -4.94 4.01
N GLY A 239 19.00 -5.66 4.79
CA GLY A 239 17.90 -5.13 5.57
C GLY A 239 16.80 -4.49 4.72
N ARG A 240 16.52 -5.05 3.54
CA ARG A 240 15.53 -4.51 2.59
C ARG A 240 14.87 -5.59 1.76
N VAL A 241 13.72 -5.29 1.17
CA VAL A 241 13.09 -6.12 0.14
C VAL A 241 13.86 -5.96 -1.17
N VAL A 242 14.11 -7.06 -1.85
CA VAL A 242 14.79 -7.14 -3.14
C VAL A 242 14.01 -8.04 -4.09
N GLU A 243 14.14 -7.78 -5.38
CA GLU A 243 13.60 -8.64 -6.42
C GLU A 243 14.69 -9.60 -6.87
N ILE A 244 14.34 -10.89 -6.92
CA ILE A 244 15.24 -11.96 -7.38
C ILE A 244 14.50 -12.89 -8.33
N ASP A 245 15.25 -13.63 -9.11
CA ASP A 245 14.69 -14.69 -9.96
C ASP A 245 13.97 -15.73 -9.10
N MET A 246 12.79 -16.16 -9.55
CA MET A 246 12.00 -17.18 -8.89
C MET A 246 12.75 -18.52 -8.92
N PRO A 247 12.91 -19.20 -7.78
CA PRO A 247 13.43 -20.57 -7.76
C PRO A 247 12.64 -21.50 -8.70
N GLY A 248 13.32 -22.18 -9.62
CA GLY A 248 12.68 -22.92 -10.72
C GLY A 248 11.55 -23.86 -10.30
N ARG A 249 11.64 -24.46 -9.10
CA ARG A 249 10.58 -25.33 -8.52
C ARG A 249 9.27 -24.60 -8.18
N LEU A 250 9.28 -23.26 -8.10
CA LEU A 250 8.13 -22.43 -7.73
C LEU A 250 7.53 -21.69 -8.92
N VAL A 251 8.24 -21.60 -10.05
CA VAL A 251 7.85 -20.84 -11.23
C VAL A 251 6.43 -21.15 -11.70
N ASP A 252 6.11 -22.43 -11.88
CA ASP A 252 4.82 -22.90 -12.39
C ASP A 252 3.99 -23.59 -11.29
N ARG A 253 4.30 -23.30 -10.00
CA ARG A 253 3.61 -23.93 -8.88
C ARG A 253 2.49 -23.02 -8.38
N GLN A 254 1.36 -23.62 -8.04
CA GLN A 254 0.23 -22.99 -7.39
C GLN A 254 0.65 -22.31 -6.07
N VAL A 255 0.25 -21.05 -5.88
CA VAL A 255 0.65 -20.21 -4.74
C VAL A 255 -0.17 -20.53 -3.50
N LEU A 256 -1.49 -20.58 -3.63
CA LEU A 256 -2.44 -20.81 -2.53
C LEU A 256 -3.07 -22.21 -2.65
N ASP A 257 -3.10 -22.95 -1.55
CA ASP A 257 -3.97 -24.11 -1.45
C ASP A 257 -5.44 -23.74 -1.19
N GLU A 258 -6.34 -24.73 -1.22
CA GLU A 258 -7.78 -24.49 -1.07
C GLU A 258 -8.14 -23.83 0.28
N GLU A 259 -7.44 -24.21 1.34
CA GLU A 259 -7.66 -23.67 2.69
C GLU A 259 -7.25 -22.19 2.75
N GLN A 260 -6.13 -21.83 2.14
CA GLN A 260 -5.66 -20.46 2.07
C GLN A 260 -6.55 -19.59 1.19
N VAL A 261 -7.03 -20.12 0.06
CA VAL A 261 -8.04 -19.45 -0.78
C VAL A 261 -9.31 -19.16 0.01
N ALA A 262 -9.81 -20.13 0.77
CA ALA A 262 -10.98 -19.95 1.63
C ALA A 262 -10.72 -18.90 2.73
N ALA A 263 -9.53 -18.90 3.35
CA ALA A 263 -9.17 -17.92 4.38
C ALA A 263 -9.12 -16.48 3.83
N VAL A 264 -8.55 -16.29 2.62
CA VAL A 264 -8.56 -14.96 1.95
C VAL A 264 -10.00 -14.56 1.63
N THR A 265 -10.80 -15.46 1.07
CA THR A 265 -12.21 -15.19 0.72
C THR A 265 -13.02 -14.77 1.94
N SER A 266 -12.87 -15.48 3.06
CA SER A 266 -13.57 -15.16 4.31
C SER A 266 -13.18 -13.78 4.84
N ALA A 267 -11.89 -13.44 4.82
CA ALA A 267 -11.41 -12.12 5.25
C ALA A 267 -11.99 -10.99 4.37
N VAL A 268 -11.96 -11.15 3.04
CA VAL A 268 -12.49 -10.16 2.09
C VAL A 268 -13.98 -9.97 2.25
N THR A 269 -14.74 -11.05 2.44
CA THR A 269 -16.20 -11.00 2.65
C THR A 269 -16.54 -10.30 3.97
N ALA A 270 -15.84 -10.61 5.05
CA ALA A 270 -16.02 -9.94 6.34
C ALA A 270 -15.72 -8.44 6.27
N ILE A 271 -14.70 -8.04 5.51
CA ILE A 271 -14.36 -6.62 5.30
C ILE A 271 -15.45 -5.91 4.49
N GLU A 272 -15.94 -6.52 3.41
CA GLU A 272 -17.06 -5.98 2.62
C GLU A 272 -18.32 -5.81 3.46
N GLU A 273 -18.67 -6.80 4.27
CA GLU A 273 -19.80 -6.73 5.20
C GLU A 273 -19.64 -5.62 6.24
N HIS A 274 -18.43 -5.48 6.80
CA HIS A 274 -18.13 -4.43 7.77
C HIS A 274 -18.29 -3.02 7.19
N TYR A 275 -17.81 -2.79 5.98
CA TYR A 275 -17.88 -1.48 5.33
C TYR A 275 -19.18 -1.23 4.55
N GLY A 276 -19.89 -2.26 4.14
CA GLY A 276 -21.13 -2.15 3.36
C GLY A 276 -20.93 -1.75 1.89
N TYR A 277 -19.70 -1.83 1.37
CA TYR A 277 -19.36 -1.54 -0.03
C TYR A 277 -18.25 -2.47 -0.55
N PRO A 278 -18.13 -2.67 -1.89
CA PRO A 278 -17.08 -3.48 -2.47
C PRO A 278 -15.66 -3.00 -2.11
N VAL A 279 -14.79 -3.94 -1.78
CA VAL A 279 -13.43 -3.68 -1.31
C VAL A 279 -12.36 -4.30 -2.18
N ASP A 280 -11.24 -3.61 -2.25
CA ASP A 280 -9.94 -4.03 -2.74
C ASP A 280 -9.02 -4.19 -1.53
N VAL A 281 -8.44 -5.36 -1.37
CA VAL A 281 -7.73 -5.78 -0.16
C VAL A 281 -6.36 -6.31 -0.54
N GLU A 282 -5.32 -5.83 0.14
CA GLU A 282 -3.99 -6.46 0.10
C GLU A 282 -3.87 -7.46 1.26
N TRP A 283 -3.50 -8.68 0.94
CA TRP A 283 -3.39 -9.77 1.88
C TRP A 283 -1.99 -10.41 1.88
N VAL A 284 -1.64 -11.02 3.02
CA VAL A 284 -0.38 -11.75 3.22
C VAL A 284 -0.68 -13.08 3.91
N VAL A 285 -0.18 -14.15 3.34
CA VAL A 285 -0.01 -15.45 4.00
C VAL A 285 1.38 -15.48 4.64
N SER A 286 1.43 -15.38 5.97
CA SER A 286 2.70 -15.43 6.69
C SER A 286 3.40 -16.78 6.50
N ARG A 287 4.73 -16.79 6.41
CA ARG A 287 5.51 -18.02 6.41
C ARG A 287 5.40 -18.82 7.72
N HIS A 288 4.95 -18.19 8.79
CA HIS A 288 4.73 -18.80 10.09
C HIS A 288 3.29 -19.24 10.32
N ARG A 289 2.39 -18.96 9.36
CA ARG A 289 0.99 -19.35 9.41
C ARG A 289 0.84 -20.86 9.45
N ARG A 290 -0.02 -21.34 10.35
CA ARG A 290 -0.44 -22.74 10.44
C ARG A 290 -1.78 -22.93 9.75
N ALA A 291 -2.13 -24.17 9.43
CA ALA A 291 -3.47 -24.48 8.92
C ALA A 291 -4.54 -24.05 9.94
N GLY A 292 -5.57 -23.35 9.45
CA GLY A 292 -6.63 -22.77 10.27
C GLY A 292 -6.35 -21.35 10.79
N ASP A 293 -5.11 -20.87 10.76
CA ASP A 293 -4.84 -19.48 11.12
C ASP A 293 -5.41 -18.53 10.04
N PRO A 294 -5.86 -17.33 10.39
CA PRO A 294 -6.32 -16.33 9.42
C PRO A 294 -5.17 -15.83 8.55
N VAL A 295 -5.51 -15.22 7.41
CA VAL A 295 -4.56 -14.43 6.62
C VAL A 295 -4.45 -13.03 7.21
N CYS A 296 -3.30 -12.36 6.98
CA CYS A 296 -3.08 -11.02 7.46
C CYS A 296 -3.48 -10.00 6.38
N ILE A 297 -4.29 -9.01 6.74
CA ILE A 297 -4.73 -7.93 5.85
C ILE A 297 -3.85 -6.71 6.10
N VAL A 298 -3.16 -6.25 5.08
CA VAL A 298 -2.22 -5.13 5.20
C VAL A 298 -2.75 -3.83 4.61
N GLN A 299 -3.79 -3.91 3.76
CA GLN A 299 -4.53 -2.75 3.27
C GLN A 299 -5.96 -3.14 2.89
N ALA A 300 -6.91 -2.22 3.07
CA ALA A 300 -8.27 -2.33 2.55
C ALA A 300 -8.75 -0.95 2.07
N ARG A 301 -9.34 -0.91 0.88
CA ARG A 301 -9.87 0.32 0.27
C ARG A 301 -11.15 0.04 -0.53
N PRO A 302 -12.01 1.04 -0.78
CA PRO A 302 -13.13 0.87 -1.67
C PRO A 302 -12.66 0.54 -3.09
N VAL A 303 -13.42 -0.31 -3.79
CA VAL A 303 -13.21 -0.50 -5.22
C VAL A 303 -13.68 0.77 -5.95
N THR A 304 -12.77 1.43 -6.64
CA THR A 304 -13.04 2.68 -7.38
C THR A 304 -13.37 2.45 -8.86
N VAL A 305 -13.54 1.19 -9.29
CA VAL A 305 -13.74 0.85 -10.69
C VAL A 305 -15.18 1.10 -11.12
N THR A 306 -15.35 2.02 -12.04
CA THR A 306 -16.60 2.13 -12.81
C THR A 306 -16.61 1.00 -13.84
N VAL A 307 -17.37 -0.05 -13.59
CA VAL A 307 -17.54 -1.14 -14.55
C VAL A 307 -18.45 -0.63 -15.66
N PRO A 308 -18.05 -0.70 -16.96
CA PRO A 308 -18.96 -0.43 -18.06
C PRO A 308 -20.15 -1.40 -18.03
N GLU A 309 -21.36 -0.93 -18.27
CA GLU A 309 -22.58 -1.76 -18.28
C GLU A 309 -22.62 -2.80 -19.43
N GLU A 310 -21.70 -2.76 -20.38
CA GLU A 310 -21.62 -3.75 -21.45
C GLU A 310 -20.45 -4.73 -21.25
N PRO A 311 -20.68 -6.05 -21.45
CA PRO A 311 -19.63 -7.04 -21.36
C PRO A 311 -18.66 -6.88 -22.54
N ALA A 312 -17.51 -6.28 -22.29
CA ALA A 312 -16.41 -6.31 -23.26
C ALA A 312 -15.93 -7.77 -23.39
N ALA A 313 -16.00 -8.34 -24.59
CA ALA A 313 -15.43 -9.62 -24.97
C ALA A 313 -13.89 -9.52 -25.10
N ALA A 314 -13.23 -9.02 -24.06
CA ALA A 314 -11.77 -8.96 -23.99
C ALA A 314 -11.32 -9.97 -22.94
N GLY A 315 -10.42 -10.84 -23.34
CA GLY A 315 -9.79 -11.81 -22.43
C GLY A 315 -9.19 -11.09 -21.22
N TRP A 316 -9.24 -11.74 -20.07
CA TRP A 316 -8.64 -11.26 -18.84
C TRP A 316 -7.12 -11.11 -19.04
N ASP A 317 -6.58 -9.90 -18.82
CA ASP A 317 -5.15 -9.60 -18.87
C ASP A 317 -4.68 -9.10 -17.49
N PRO A 318 -3.97 -9.93 -16.71
CA PRO A 318 -3.50 -9.58 -15.37
C PRO A 318 -2.55 -8.39 -15.35
N VAL A 319 -1.70 -8.26 -16.38
CA VAL A 319 -0.69 -7.19 -16.46
C VAL A 319 -1.36 -5.84 -16.74
N ALA A 320 -2.35 -5.82 -17.65
CA ALA A 320 -3.14 -4.63 -17.90
C ALA A 320 -3.95 -4.19 -16.66
N MET A 321 -4.41 -5.14 -15.86
CA MET A 321 -5.14 -4.89 -14.62
C MET A 321 -4.23 -4.35 -13.53
N ALA A 322 -3.09 -4.98 -13.25
CA ALA A 322 -2.13 -4.47 -12.27
C ALA A 322 -1.67 -3.04 -12.64
N GLY A 323 -1.38 -2.78 -13.91
CA GLY A 323 -1.04 -1.44 -14.41
C GLY A 323 -2.18 -0.42 -14.24
N LYS A 324 -3.42 -0.82 -14.44
CA LYS A 324 -4.60 0.05 -14.32
C LYS A 324 -4.88 0.45 -12.87
N TYR A 325 -4.65 -0.46 -11.92
CA TYR A 325 -4.85 -0.22 -10.49
C TYR A 325 -3.63 0.44 -9.81
N ALA A 326 -2.42 0.12 -10.26
CA ALA A 326 -1.20 0.75 -9.75
C ALA A 326 -1.02 2.20 -10.25
N PHE A 327 -1.53 2.53 -11.46
CA PHE A 327 -1.22 3.80 -12.12
C PHE A 327 -2.43 4.68 -12.46
N GLY A 328 -3.65 4.33 -12.10
CA GLY A 328 -4.84 5.18 -12.25
C GLY A 328 -4.96 5.80 -13.66
N THR A 329 -4.87 5.01 -14.74
CA THR A 329 -5.06 5.54 -16.08
C THR A 329 -6.54 5.84 -16.30
N SER A 330 -6.93 7.12 -16.14
CA SER A 330 -8.20 7.62 -16.70
C SER A 330 -8.16 7.45 -18.22
N GLY A 331 -8.91 6.48 -18.72
CA GLY A 331 -9.16 6.39 -20.15
C GLY A 331 -9.88 7.65 -20.61
N LYS A 332 -9.25 8.42 -21.50
CA LYS A 332 -9.96 9.34 -22.39
C LYS A 332 -10.47 8.51 -23.54
N GLY A 333 -11.76 8.37 -23.65
CA GLY A 333 -12.49 8.14 -24.88
C GLY A 333 -13.11 9.45 -25.29
#